data_7625c599edb0d0497975553116127e40
#
_entry.id   7625c599edb0d0497975553116127e40
#
_cell.length_a   1.000
_cell.length_b   1.000
_cell.length_c   1.000
_cell.angle_alpha   90.00
_cell.angle_beta   90.00
_cell.angle_gamma   90.00
#
_symmetry.space_group_name_H-M   'P 1'
#
loop_
_entity.id
_entity.type
_entity.pdbx_description
1 polymer ?
#
loop_
_entity_poly.entity_id
_entity_poly.type
_entity_poly.pdbx_seq_one_letter_code
_entity_poly.pdbx_strand_id
1 'polypeptide(L)'
;ERVRKYAETNIYGFDFDPDLKKAARMNMVMAGDGHANIFHVNSLDYPNWEDPNELEKIKASIKKSLDKMQDIDNNYTDDARGKFDMIFTNPPFGAKVKVEQEIAAKFFLSKYSDAPEVLFIEACYKLLKPGGKMAIVLPDGILGNPNTLPVREWILENFKILASVDLAVEAFLPQVGVQSSLLFL
;
A
#
# COMPACT_ATOMS: atom_id res chain seq x y z
N GLU A 1 -22.99 -11.99 12.80
CA GLU A 1 -22.49 -13.16 12.04
C GLU A 1 -22.13 -12.80 10.58
N ARG A 2 -23.00 -12.08 9.84
CA ARG A 2 -22.80 -11.72 8.43
C ARG A 2 -21.60 -10.75 8.22
N VAL A 3 -21.49 -9.73 9.06
CA VAL A 3 -20.38 -8.75 9.01
C VAL A 3 -19.05 -9.43 9.31
N ARG A 4 -19.00 -10.24 10.34
CA ARG A 4 -17.81 -11.00 10.72
C ARG A 4 -17.32 -11.90 9.59
N LYS A 5 -18.23 -12.69 8.99
CA LYS A 5 -17.90 -13.56 7.85
C LYS A 5 -17.39 -12.77 6.65
N TYR A 6 -17.97 -11.59 6.39
CA TYR A 6 -17.49 -10.69 5.33
C TYR A 6 -16.06 -10.22 5.61
N ALA A 7 -15.78 -9.75 6.82
CA ALA A 7 -14.46 -9.25 7.21
C ALA A 7 -13.40 -10.36 7.14
N GLU A 8 -13.71 -11.56 7.65
CA GLU A 8 -12.79 -12.71 7.61
C GLU A 8 -12.41 -13.16 6.19
N THR A 9 -13.23 -12.83 5.19
CA THR A 9 -13.00 -13.25 3.80
C THR A 9 -12.53 -12.13 2.86
N ASN A 10 -12.78 -10.87 3.20
CA ASN A 10 -12.61 -9.76 2.26
C ASN A 10 -11.74 -8.60 2.79
N ILE A 11 -11.48 -8.53 4.10
CA ILE A 11 -10.65 -7.47 4.68
C ILE A 11 -9.27 -8.05 4.99
N TYR A 12 -8.23 -7.38 4.47
CA TYR A 12 -6.83 -7.73 4.66
C TYR A 12 -6.07 -6.51 5.17
N GLY A 13 -5.17 -6.71 6.12
CA GLY A 13 -4.29 -5.67 6.63
C GLY A 13 -2.85 -6.14 6.70
N PHE A 14 -1.94 -5.28 6.29
CA PHE A 14 -0.50 -5.50 6.33
C PHE A 14 0.16 -4.38 7.13
N ASP A 15 0.99 -4.74 8.07
CA ASP A 15 1.82 -3.80 8.82
C ASP A 15 3.16 -4.43 9.15
N PHE A 16 4.22 -3.65 9.05
CA PHE A 16 5.57 -4.07 9.40
C PHE A 16 5.86 -3.92 10.90
N ASP A 17 5.07 -3.10 11.59
CA ASP A 17 5.19 -2.93 13.04
C ASP A 17 4.36 -3.98 13.77
N PRO A 18 4.98 -4.86 14.60
CA PRO A 18 4.27 -5.91 15.30
C PRO A 18 3.27 -5.37 16.34
N ASP A 19 3.49 -4.19 16.90
CA ASP A 19 2.59 -3.60 17.89
C ASP A 19 1.39 -2.92 17.20
N LEU A 20 1.60 -2.27 16.07
CA LEU A 20 0.49 -1.77 15.23
C LEU A 20 -0.35 -2.93 14.68
N LYS A 21 0.26 -4.04 14.26
CA LYS A 21 -0.49 -5.26 13.90
C LYS A 21 -1.36 -5.74 15.06
N LYS A 22 -0.84 -5.80 16.29
CA LYS A 22 -1.62 -6.20 17.49
C LYS A 22 -2.78 -5.23 17.74
N ALA A 23 -2.51 -3.93 17.68
CA ALA A 23 -3.54 -2.90 17.86
C ALA A 23 -4.63 -3.01 16.80
N ALA A 24 -4.28 -3.19 15.53
CA ALA A 24 -5.23 -3.39 14.44
C ALA A 24 -6.10 -4.64 14.66
N ARG A 25 -5.48 -5.77 15.03
CA ARG A 25 -6.23 -7.01 15.37
C ARG A 25 -7.18 -6.80 16.54
N MET A 26 -6.75 -6.08 17.57
CA MET A 26 -7.60 -5.79 18.73
C MET A 26 -8.80 -4.92 18.34
N ASN A 27 -8.58 -3.89 17.51
CA ASN A 27 -9.64 -3.05 16.98
C ASN A 27 -10.67 -3.87 16.18
N MET A 28 -10.21 -4.78 15.32
CA MET A 28 -11.10 -5.68 14.57
C MET A 28 -11.93 -6.58 15.50
N VAL A 29 -11.30 -7.14 16.55
CA VAL A 29 -12.02 -7.95 17.55
C VAL A 29 -13.07 -7.11 18.29
N MET A 30 -12.73 -5.89 18.72
CA MET A 30 -13.66 -4.99 19.40
C MET A 30 -14.83 -4.56 18.51
N ALA A 31 -14.57 -4.39 17.22
CA ALA A 31 -15.63 -4.13 16.24
C ALA A 31 -16.50 -5.35 15.90
N GLY A 32 -16.12 -6.53 16.40
CA GLY A 32 -16.83 -7.79 16.11
C GLY A 32 -16.60 -8.33 14.70
N ASP A 33 -15.58 -7.79 13.99
CA ASP A 33 -15.36 -8.02 12.56
C ASP A 33 -14.35 -9.15 12.26
N GLY A 34 -13.81 -9.80 13.29
CA GLY A 34 -12.76 -10.81 13.10
C GLY A 34 -11.37 -10.20 12.97
N HIS A 35 -10.32 -11.06 12.93
CA HIS A 35 -8.94 -10.60 12.92
C HIS A 35 -8.00 -11.51 12.12
N ALA A 36 -8.55 -12.40 11.33
CA ALA A 36 -7.81 -13.50 10.70
C ALA A 36 -6.77 -13.02 9.66
N ASN A 37 -7.06 -11.92 8.97
CA ASN A 37 -6.28 -11.47 7.82
C ASN A 37 -5.46 -10.20 8.10
N ILE A 38 -5.02 -9.99 9.33
CA ILE A 38 -4.09 -8.92 9.69
C ILE A 38 -2.70 -9.53 9.88
N PHE A 39 -1.79 -9.22 8.97
CA PHE A 39 -0.48 -9.86 8.85
C PHE A 39 0.67 -8.93 9.24
N HIS A 40 1.73 -9.51 9.83
CA HIS A 40 2.98 -8.83 10.11
C HIS A 40 3.93 -9.07 8.95
N VAL A 41 4.00 -8.14 8.02
CA VAL A 41 4.82 -8.25 6.81
C VAL A 41 5.29 -6.88 6.34
N ASN A 42 6.44 -6.84 5.67
CA ASN A 42 6.86 -5.68 4.90
C ASN A 42 6.08 -5.68 3.57
N SER A 43 5.16 -4.73 3.40
CA SER A 43 4.30 -4.67 2.21
C SER A 43 5.06 -4.44 0.90
N LEU A 44 6.31 -3.96 0.95
CA LEU A 44 7.16 -3.77 -0.23
C LEU A 44 8.08 -4.97 -0.52
N ASP A 45 8.30 -5.85 0.47
CA ASP A 45 9.27 -6.95 0.35
C ASP A 45 8.63 -8.30 0.04
N TYR A 46 7.84 -8.38 -1.01
CA TYR A 46 7.39 -9.67 -1.49
C TYR A 46 8.43 -10.28 -2.45
N PRO A 47 8.77 -11.59 -2.35
CA PRO A 47 8.18 -12.68 -1.56
C PRO A 47 8.92 -13.02 -0.26
N ASN A 48 9.87 -12.21 0.19
CA ASN A 48 10.79 -12.53 1.30
C ASN A 48 10.18 -12.23 2.68
N TRP A 49 8.88 -12.50 2.86
CA TRP A 49 8.27 -12.38 4.18
C TRP A 49 8.74 -13.50 5.11
N GLU A 50 9.22 -13.14 6.28
CA GLU A 50 9.96 -14.03 7.19
C GLU A 50 9.14 -15.15 7.82
N ASP A 51 7.81 -14.99 7.99
CA ASP A 51 6.97 -16.03 8.58
C ASP A 51 6.35 -16.93 7.48
N PRO A 52 6.85 -18.17 7.33
CA PRO A 52 6.32 -19.11 6.34
C PRO A 52 4.82 -19.41 6.51
N ASN A 53 4.32 -19.40 7.75
CA ASN A 53 2.92 -19.70 8.02
C ASN A 53 2.02 -18.52 7.63
N GLU A 54 2.45 -17.29 7.90
CA GLU A 54 1.74 -16.08 7.42
C GLU A 54 1.82 -15.99 5.90
N LEU A 55 2.99 -16.24 5.31
CA LEU A 55 3.19 -16.23 3.86
C LEU A 55 2.26 -17.21 3.13
N GLU A 56 2.14 -18.45 3.58
CA GLU A 56 1.24 -19.45 2.97
C GLU A 56 -0.23 -19.02 3.04
N LYS A 57 -0.67 -18.46 4.15
CA LYS A 57 -2.04 -17.92 4.30
C LYS A 57 -2.28 -16.76 3.34
N ILE A 58 -1.32 -15.85 3.23
CA ILE A 58 -1.40 -14.69 2.33
C ILE A 58 -1.40 -15.16 0.89
N LYS A 59 -0.48 -16.06 0.51
CA LYS A 59 -0.42 -16.62 -0.85
C LYS A 59 -1.71 -17.31 -1.25
N ALA A 60 -2.28 -18.14 -0.38
CA ALA A 60 -3.55 -18.81 -0.63
C ALA A 60 -4.68 -17.79 -0.88
N SER A 61 -4.67 -16.67 -0.14
CA SER A 61 -5.73 -15.66 -0.18
C SER A 61 -5.59 -14.69 -1.37
N ILE A 62 -4.36 -14.25 -1.68
CA ILE A 62 -4.10 -13.18 -2.65
C ILE A 62 -3.00 -13.52 -3.67
N LYS A 63 -2.74 -14.80 -3.90
CA LYS A 63 -1.64 -15.29 -4.74
C LYS A 63 -1.49 -14.52 -6.07
N LYS A 64 -2.59 -14.32 -6.78
CA LYS A 64 -2.56 -13.62 -8.07
C LYS A 64 -2.01 -12.18 -7.97
N SER A 65 -2.30 -11.47 -6.88
CA SER A 65 -1.82 -10.11 -6.64
C SER A 65 -0.35 -10.08 -6.26
N LEU A 66 0.10 -11.08 -5.48
CA LEU A 66 1.48 -11.18 -5.03
C LEU A 66 2.42 -11.62 -6.15
N ASP A 67 2.02 -12.60 -6.95
CA ASP A 67 2.82 -13.09 -8.08
C ASP A 67 3.19 -11.96 -9.05
N LYS A 68 2.36 -10.92 -9.12
CA LYS A 68 2.59 -9.76 -9.99
C LYS A 68 3.51 -8.70 -9.42
N MET A 69 3.62 -8.62 -8.11
CA MET A 69 4.61 -7.75 -7.48
C MET A 69 6.05 -8.18 -7.81
N GLN A 70 6.24 -9.43 -8.25
CA GLN A 70 7.53 -9.94 -8.71
C GLN A 70 7.87 -9.57 -10.17
N ASP A 71 6.85 -9.21 -10.95
CA ASP A 71 7.04 -8.90 -12.36
C ASP A 71 7.46 -7.44 -12.50
N ILE A 72 8.76 -7.25 -12.69
CA ILE A 72 9.39 -5.92 -12.87
C ILE A 72 9.17 -5.41 -14.29
N ASP A 73 8.86 -6.31 -15.23
CA ASP A 73 8.59 -5.96 -16.62
C ASP A 73 7.18 -5.40 -16.79
N ASN A 74 7.13 -4.13 -17.02
CA ASN A 74 5.99 -3.22 -17.07
C ASN A 74 4.90 -3.51 -18.13
N ASN A 75 4.77 -4.72 -18.63
CA ASN A 75 3.70 -5.12 -19.54
C ASN A 75 2.44 -5.50 -18.76
N TYR A 76 1.95 -4.56 -17.92
CA TYR A 76 0.64 -4.75 -17.28
C TYR A 76 -0.46 -4.60 -18.32
N THR A 77 -1.10 -5.73 -18.66
CA THR A 77 -2.45 -5.67 -19.19
C THR A 77 -3.44 -5.54 -18.03
N ASP A 78 -4.59 -4.94 -18.25
CA ASP A 78 -5.63 -4.81 -17.21
C ASP A 78 -6.00 -6.16 -16.58
N ASP A 79 -5.99 -7.26 -17.36
CA ASP A 79 -6.21 -8.62 -16.88
C ASP A 79 -5.10 -9.14 -15.95
N ALA A 80 -3.97 -8.47 -15.96
CA ALA A 80 -2.79 -8.84 -15.18
C ALA A 80 -2.76 -8.21 -13.78
N ARG A 81 -3.61 -7.24 -13.45
CA ARG A 81 -3.66 -6.58 -12.14
C ARG A 81 -4.31 -7.45 -11.07
N GLY A 82 -4.14 -7.01 -9.84
CA GLY A 82 -4.38 -7.78 -8.65
C GLY A 82 -5.83 -8.08 -8.27
N LYS A 83 -6.04 -8.28 -6.97
CA LYS A 83 -7.26 -8.88 -6.43
C LYS A 83 -8.17 -7.89 -5.71
N PHE A 84 -7.64 -6.78 -5.21
CA PHE A 84 -8.39 -5.89 -4.33
C PHE A 84 -9.25 -4.91 -5.11
N ASP A 85 -10.48 -4.74 -4.65
CA ASP A 85 -11.41 -3.73 -5.16
C ASP A 85 -11.11 -2.35 -4.57
N MET A 86 -10.50 -2.33 -3.36
CA MET A 86 -10.23 -1.10 -2.63
C MET A 86 -8.99 -1.23 -1.75
N ILE A 87 -8.13 -0.21 -1.76
CA ILE A 87 -6.96 -0.12 -0.89
C ILE A 87 -6.97 1.21 -0.14
N PHE A 88 -6.70 1.14 1.16
CA PHE A 88 -6.43 2.31 2.00
C PHE A 88 -5.03 2.18 2.58
N THR A 89 -4.21 3.20 2.44
CA THR A 89 -2.84 3.16 2.94
C THR A 89 -2.33 4.51 3.38
N ASN A 90 -1.56 4.49 4.46
CA ASN A 90 -0.75 5.60 4.93
C ASN A 90 0.70 5.11 4.99
N PRO A 91 1.46 5.23 3.89
CA PRO A 91 2.84 4.79 3.84
C PRO A 91 3.72 5.55 4.84
N PRO A 92 4.85 4.97 5.28
CA PRO A 92 5.82 5.74 6.03
C PRO A 92 6.40 6.86 5.17
N PHE A 93 6.63 8.06 5.77
CA PHE A 93 7.11 9.24 5.05
C PHE A 93 8.61 9.46 5.20
N GLY A 94 9.23 9.84 4.09
CA GLY A 94 10.53 10.46 4.02
C GLY A 94 11.73 9.56 4.29
N ALA A 95 12.90 10.17 4.28
CA ALA A 95 14.22 9.53 4.35
C ALA A 95 14.55 8.79 5.68
N LYS A 96 13.64 8.77 6.64
CA LYS A 96 13.83 8.04 7.90
C LYS A 96 13.69 6.52 7.72
N VAL A 97 12.92 6.08 6.76
CA VAL A 97 12.74 4.66 6.41
C VAL A 97 13.44 4.43 5.08
N LYS A 98 14.66 3.89 5.13
CA LYS A 98 15.36 3.50 3.91
C LYS A 98 14.82 2.15 3.44
N VAL A 99 14.37 2.11 2.19
CA VAL A 99 14.05 0.86 1.53
C VAL A 99 15.35 0.24 1.01
N GLU A 100 15.56 -1.04 1.25
CA GLU A 100 16.72 -1.76 0.74
C GLU A 100 16.74 -1.75 -0.79
N GLN A 101 17.92 -1.64 -1.37
CA GLN A 101 18.07 -1.53 -2.84
C GLN A 101 17.44 -2.71 -3.58
N GLU A 102 17.55 -3.92 -3.01
CA GLU A 102 16.97 -5.14 -3.59
C GLU A 102 15.43 -5.07 -3.63
N ILE A 103 14.82 -4.46 -2.61
CA ILE A 103 13.37 -4.25 -2.57
C ILE A 103 12.96 -3.15 -3.55
N ALA A 104 13.67 -2.02 -3.52
CA ALA A 104 13.39 -0.90 -4.41
C ALA A 104 13.48 -1.29 -5.88
N ALA A 105 14.46 -2.13 -6.24
CA ALA A 105 14.65 -2.61 -7.62
C ALA A 105 13.47 -3.42 -8.18
N LYS A 106 12.53 -3.87 -7.33
CA LYS A 106 11.29 -4.56 -7.75
C LYS A 106 10.24 -3.59 -8.32
N PHE A 107 10.48 -2.28 -8.21
CA PHE A 107 9.53 -1.24 -8.59
C PHE A 107 10.07 -0.36 -9.72
N PHE A 108 9.23 -0.08 -10.70
CA PHE A 108 9.58 0.81 -11.79
C PHE A 108 9.81 2.25 -11.33
N LEU A 109 8.99 2.71 -10.39
CA LEU A 109 9.08 4.07 -9.86
C LEU A 109 10.38 4.34 -9.08
N SER A 110 11.11 3.30 -8.67
CA SER A 110 12.43 3.44 -8.04
C SER A 110 13.46 4.16 -8.90
N LYS A 111 13.25 4.20 -10.22
CA LYS A 111 14.08 4.98 -11.16
C LYS A 111 14.00 6.49 -10.91
N TYR A 112 12.92 6.94 -10.29
CA TYR A 112 12.67 8.36 -10.01
C TYR A 112 12.83 8.68 -8.53
N SER A 113 12.47 7.75 -7.65
CA SER A 113 12.62 7.88 -6.21
C SER A 113 12.51 6.53 -5.51
N ASP A 114 13.41 6.27 -4.56
CA ASP A 114 13.36 5.12 -3.66
C ASP A 114 12.61 5.41 -2.35
N ALA A 115 11.97 6.56 -2.25
CA ALA A 115 11.13 6.92 -1.13
C ALA A 115 9.98 5.92 -0.97
N PRO A 116 9.75 5.38 0.25
CA PRO A 116 8.75 4.34 0.47
C PRO A 116 7.36 4.76 -0.01
N GLU A 117 6.95 5.99 0.22
CA GLU A 117 5.66 6.51 -0.23
C GLU A 117 5.48 6.44 -1.76
N VAL A 118 6.56 6.59 -2.53
CA VAL A 118 6.52 6.47 -4.00
C VAL A 118 6.39 5.01 -4.41
N LEU A 119 7.13 4.10 -3.77
CA LEU A 119 7.06 2.67 -4.06
C LEU A 119 5.70 2.07 -3.68
N PHE A 120 5.08 2.59 -2.61
CA PHE A 120 3.73 2.20 -2.21
C PHE A 120 2.66 2.54 -3.26
N ILE A 121 2.81 3.63 -4.02
CA ILE A 121 1.88 3.95 -5.12
C ILE A 121 1.85 2.80 -6.14
N GLU A 122 3.03 2.33 -6.56
CA GLU A 122 3.14 1.22 -7.51
C GLU A 122 2.72 -0.12 -6.89
N ALA A 123 3.10 -0.39 -5.64
CA ALA A 123 2.67 -1.60 -4.94
C ALA A 123 1.14 -1.70 -4.89
N CYS A 124 0.47 -0.61 -4.55
CA CYS A 124 -0.99 -0.56 -4.53
C CYS A 124 -1.59 -0.74 -5.93
N TYR A 125 -1.00 -0.12 -6.96
CA TYR A 125 -1.43 -0.33 -8.35
C TYR A 125 -1.39 -1.81 -8.75
N LYS A 126 -0.32 -2.50 -8.40
CA LYS A 126 -0.15 -3.94 -8.68
C LYS A 126 -1.17 -4.80 -7.94
N LEU A 127 -1.59 -4.39 -6.74
CA LEU A 127 -2.56 -5.12 -5.91
C LEU A 127 -4.02 -4.84 -6.28
N LEU A 128 -4.32 -3.70 -6.90
CA LEU A 128 -5.66 -3.32 -7.31
C LEU A 128 -6.13 -4.08 -8.55
N LYS A 129 -7.42 -4.37 -8.61
CA LYS A 129 -8.11 -4.76 -9.85
C LYS A 129 -8.20 -3.58 -10.81
N PRO A 130 -8.36 -3.83 -12.12
CA PRO A 130 -8.82 -2.80 -13.05
C PRO A 130 -10.12 -2.15 -12.55
N GLY A 131 -10.13 -0.79 -12.47
CA GLY A 131 -11.25 -0.04 -11.92
C GLY A 131 -11.38 -0.07 -10.39
N GLY A 132 -10.45 -0.72 -9.68
CA GLY A 132 -10.32 -0.65 -8.22
C GLY A 132 -10.00 0.77 -7.75
N LYS A 133 -10.27 1.07 -6.50
CA LYS A 133 -10.09 2.40 -5.91
C LYS A 133 -9.00 2.38 -4.84
N MET A 134 -8.22 3.47 -4.77
CA MET A 134 -7.22 3.66 -3.73
C MET A 134 -7.42 4.99 -3.02
N ALA A 135 -7.20 4.98 -1.70
CA ALA A 135 -6.97 6.20 -0.93
C ALA A 135 -5.59 6.10 -0.27
N ILE A 136 -4.70 7.01 -0.63
CA ILE A 136 -3.31 7.04 -0.16
C ILE A 136 -2.97 8.41 0.41
N VAL A 137 -2.33 8.41 1.57
CA VAL A 137 -1.77 9.64 2.15
C VAL A 137 -0.38 9.86 1.58
N LEU A 138 -0.13 11.03 1.00
CA LEU A 138 1.14 11.40 0.41
C LEU A 138 1.63 12.74 0.92
N PRO A 139 2.93 12.92 1.16
CA PRO A 139 3.52 14.24 1.38
C PRO A 139 3.28 15.15 0.17
N ASP A 140 2.98 16.41 0.41
CA ASP A 140 2.73 17.39 -0.66
C ASP A 140 3.95 17.56 -1.59
N GLY A 141 5.15 17.26 -1.10
CA GLY A 141 6.35 17.21 -1.93
C GLY A 141 6.26 16.24 -3.11
N ILE A 142 5.52 15.13 -2.96
CA ILE A 142 5.27 14.21 -4.10
C ILE A 142 4.35 14.87 -5.12
N LEU A 143 3.36 15.62 -4.64
CA LEU A 143 2.34 16.24 -5.49
C LEU A 143 2.78 17.57 -6.11
N GLY A 144 3.75 18.27 -5.52
CA GLY A 144 4.12 19.63 -5.92
C GLY A 144 5.57 19.85 -6.38
N ASN A 145 6.54 19.05 -5.95
CA ASN A 145 7.94 19.31 -6.30
C ASN A 145 8.26 19.00 -7.78
N PRO A 146 9.10 19.82 -8.45
CA PRO A 146 9.54 19.55 -9.81
C PRO A 146 10.21 18.18 -9.99
N ASN A 147 11.01 17.75 -9.03
CA ASN A 147 11.77 16.50 -9.09
C ASN A 147 10.87 15.25 -9.07
N THR A 148 9.64 15.37 -8.59
CA THR A 148 8.64 14.27 -8.55
C THR A 148 7.66 14.32 -9.72
N LEU A 149 7.89 15.16 -10.71
CA LEU A 149 7.06 15.24 -11.91
C LEU A 149 6.86 13.87 -12.60
N PRO A 150 7.91 13.03 -12.82
CA PRO A 150 7.73 11.74 -13.46
C PRO A 150 6.83 10.78 -12.66
N VAL A 151 6.83 10.89 -11.33
CA VAL A 151 5.92 10.09 -10.47
C VAL A 151 4.47 10.52 -10.70
N ARG A 152 4.22 11.83 -10.79
CA ARG A 152 2.86 12.35 -11.06
C ARG A 152 2.37 11.99 -12.46
N GLU A 153 3.25 12.07 -13.47
CA GLU A 153 2.94 11.63 -14.84
C GLU A 153 2.52 10.15 -14.84
N TRP A 154 3.30 9.30 -14.16
CA TRP A 154 2.96 7.89 -14.03
C TRP A 154 1.61 7.66 -13.31
N ILE A 155 1.30 8.45 -12.26
CA ILE A 155 -0.01 8.41 -11.60
C ILE A 155 -1.12 8.75 -12.60
N LEU A 156 -0.96 9.81 -13.38
CA LEU A 156 -1.98 10.25 -14.35
C LEU A 156 -2.18 9.27 -15.51
N GLU A 157 -1.13 8.54 -15.89
CA GLU A 157 -1.22 7.49 -16.92
C GLU A 157 -1.94 6.23 -16.44
N ASN A 158 -1.82 5.91 -15.15
CA ASN A 158 -2.29 4.64 -14.60
C ASN A 158 -3.56 4.77 -13.75
N PHE A 159 -3.92 5.96 -13.30
CA PHE A 159 -5.07 6.22 -12.44
C PHE A 159 -5.91 7.39 -12.93
N LYS A 160 -7.19 7.36 -12.56
CA LYS A 160 -8.06 8.53 -12.62
C LYS A 160 -8.10 9.18 -11.24
N ILE A 161 -7.64 10.41 -11.12
CA ILE A 161 -7.75 11.18 -9.88
C ILE A 161 -9.22 11.46 -9.60
N LEU A 162 -9.73 11.00 -8.46
CA LEU A 162 -11.11 11.22 -8.03
C LEU A 162 -11.22 12.44 -7.11
N ALA A 163 -10.25 12.59 -6.19
CA ALA A 163 -10.16 13.75 -5.30
C ALA A 163 -8.75 13.87 -4.72
N SER A 164 -8.38 15.08 -4.31
CA SER A 164 -7.25 15.37 -3.44
C SER A 164 -7.75 16.21 -2.27
N VAL A 165 -7.50 15.75 -1.05
CA VAL A 165 -7.93 16.41 0.17
C VAL A 165 -6.69 16.80 0.97
N ASP A 166 -6.51 18.10 1.16
CA ASP A 166 -5.45 18.64 1.99
C ASP A 166 -5.69 18.29 3.47
N LEU A 167 -4.69 17.78 4.15
CA LEU A 167 -4.77 17.39 5.55
C LEU A 167 -4.11 18.48 6.42
N ALA A 168 -4.71 18.78 7.54
CA ALA A 168 -4.11 19.70 8.51
C ALA A 168 -2.73 19.17 8.96
N VAL A 169 -1.73 20.05 9.08
CA VAL A 169 -0.36 19.68 9.48
C VAL A 169 -0.37 18.94 10.83
N GLU A 170 -1.32 19.30 11.69
CA GLU A 170 -1.52 18.71 13.00
C GLU A 170 -1.97 17.25 12.96
N ALA A 171 -2.45 16.75 11.82
CA ALA A 171 -2.96 15.39 11.69
C ALA A 171 -1.90 14.31 12.01
N PHE A 172 -0.61 14.65 11.84
CA PHE A 172 0.51 13.72 12.05
C PHE A 172 1.51 14.18 13.12
N LEU A 173 1.22 15.28 13.82
CA LEU A 173 2.06 15.71 14.95
C LEU A 173 1.90 14.76 16.16
N PRO A 174 2.94 14.58 16.97
CA PRO A 174 4.29 15.15 16.85
C PRO A 174 5.24 14.36 15.94
N GLN A 175 4.82 13.24 15.35
CA GLN A 175 5.69 12.30 14.65
C GLN A 175 6.22 12.88 13.33
N VAL A 176 5.38 13.56 12.58
CA VAL A 176 5.71 14.13 11.27
C VAL A 176 5.11 15.53 11.14
N GLY A 177 5.95 16.52 10.85
CA GLY A 177 5.54 17.92 10.61
C GLY A 177 5.54 18.26 9.10
N VAL A 178 5.11 17.34 8.26
CA VAL A 178 5.08 17.52 6.79
C VAL A 178 3.63 17.69 6.34
N GLN A 179 3.38 18.73 5.56
CA GLN A 179 2.09 18.91 4.89
C GLN A 179 1.82 17.72 3.99
N SER A 180 0.63 17.19 4.07
CA SER A 180 0.23 15.97 3.39
C SER A 180 -1.18 16.06 2.84
N SER A 181 -1.44 15.31 1.79
CA SER A 181 -2.75 15.20 1.18
C SER A 181 -3.22 13.74 1.13
N LEU A 182 -4.52 13.54 1.26
CA LEU A 182 -5.17 12.27 0.99
C LEU A 182 -5.64 12.26 -0.47
N LEU A 183 -5.01 11.40 -1.27
CA LEU A 183 -5.30 11.28 -2.70
C LEU A 183 -6.21 10.07 -2.94
N PHE A 184 -7.34 10.31 -3.62
CA PHE A 184 -8.27 9.28 -4.07
C PHE A 184 -8.09 9.02 -5.57
N LEU A 185 -7.85 7.77 -5.92
CA LEU A 185 -7.53 7.29 -7.25
C LEU A 185 -8.46 6.16 -7.69
#